data_0c2857aedfb1b88389bf85881dfd4db5
#
_entry.id   0c2857aedfb1b88389bf85881dfd4db5
#
_cell.length_a   1.000
_cell.length_b   1.000
_cell.length_c   1.000
_cell.angle_alpha   90.00
_cell.angle_beta   90.00
_cell.angle_gamma   90.00
#
_symmetry.space_group_name_H-M   'P 1'
#
loop_
_entity.id
_entity.type
_entity.pdbx_description
1 polymer ?
#
loop_
_entity_poly.entity_id
_entity_poly.type
_entity_poly.pdbx_seq_one_letter_code
_entity_poly.pdbx_strand_id
1 'polypeptide(L)'
;RAQILVAEHTTLARLAATMDPFSDAARDALLAAAHYDPLIISLLAVLAKADAQSTGPSVWTPRVGQAQKLIVSRALEALKPGVLQRPAVHVPLSTEGVALTVDWEDQEVTVSWCGSSKGELKRIFALLSALGWTIVRANIVKEDDGTYKAEFFIRTVQQTLKEAAQEIRFIQSYNSRTYTELPDIEGEVTTAAFDVGGILVIRTVERIGALGHLIEALPDFVWLRHEIMGATMIVNVFLAGQASRATVVGNVTRALARD
;
A
#
# COMPACT_ATOMS: atom_id res chain seq x y z
N ARG A 1 -21.97 4.58 2.89
CA ARG A 1 -22.19 3.19 2.42
C ARG A 1 -23.15 3.13 1.23
N ALA A 2 -24.35 3.75 1.28
CA ALA A 2 -25.32 3.69 0.18
C ALA A 2 -24.72 4.21 -1.15
N GLN A 3 -23.97 5.31 -1.14
CA GLN A 3 -23.33 5.86 -2.34
C GLN A 3 -22.34 4.88 -2.96
N ILE A 4 -21.56 4.17 -2.14
CA ILE A 4 -20.61 3.15 -2.61
C ILE A 4 -21.36 1.98 -3.25
N LEU A 5 -22.44 1.51 -2.62
CA LEU A 5 -23.23 0.41 -3.17
C LEU A 5 -23.84 0.78 -4.53
N VAL A 6 -24.32 2.02 -4.70
CA VAL A 6 -24.85 2.51 -5.98
C VAL A 6 -23.74 2.62 -7.02
N ALA A 7 -22.56 3.14 -6.66
CA ALA A 7 -21.45 3.31 -7.59
C ALA A 7 -20.86 1.95 -8.04
N GLU A 8 -20.78 0.99 -7.13
CA GLU A 8 -20.02 -0.25 -7.32
C GLU A 8 -20.88 -1.51 -7.52
N HIS A 9 -22.22 -1.37 -7.66
CA HIS A 9 -23.14 -2.52 -7.74
C HIS A 9 -22.81 -3.53 -8.86
N THR A 10 -22.23 -3.07 -9.98
CA THR A 10 -21.85 -3.93 -11.10
C THR A 10 -20.44 -4.48 -11.01
N THR A 11 -19.62 -3.97 -10.09
CA THR A 11 -18.17 -4.30 -10.02
C THR A 11 -17.94 -5.78 -9.81
N LEU A 12 -18.63 -6.43 -8.88
CA LEU A 12 -18.44 -7.87 -8.63
C LEU A 12 -18.83 -8.72 -9.85
N ALA A 13 -19.92 -8.37 -10.53
CA ALA A 13 -20.35 -9.06 -11.75
C ALA A 13 -19.30 -8.93 -12.86
N ARG A 14 -18.76 -7.73 -13.05
CA ARG A 14 -17.69 -7.44 -14.02
C ARG A 14 -16.42 -8.22 -13.69
N LEU A 15 -15.96 -8.22 -12.43
CA LEU A 15 -14.78 -8.97 -12.00
C LEU A 15 -14.93 -10.47 -12.27
N ALA A 16 -16.08 -11.05 -11.93
CA ALA A 16 -16.37 -12.46 -12.16
C ALA A 16 -16.43 -12.85 -13.65
N ALA A 17 -16.75 -11.91 -14.53
CA ALA A 17 -16.83 -12.12 -15.97
C ALA A 17 -15.47 -11.96 -16.68
N THR A 18 -14.59 -11.09 -16.18
CA THR A 18 -13.40 -10.63 -16.91
C THR A 18 -12.07 -11.03 -16.27
N MET A 19 -12.06 -11.50 -15.02
CA MET A 19 -10.84 -11.82 -14.29
C MET A 19 -10.85 -13.28 -13.81
N ASP A 20 -9.65 -13.81 -13.61
CA ASP A 20 -9.51 -15.09 -12.91
C ASP A 20 -9.93 -14.91 -11.43
N PRO A 21 -10.96 -15.61 -10.95
CA PRO A 21 -11.43 -15.49 -9.57
C PRO A 21 -10.42 -15.97 -8.52
N PHE A 22 -9.39 -16.71 -8.92
CA PHE A 22 -8.28 -17.11 -8.07
C PHE A 22 -7.15 -16.07 -8.02
N SER A 23 -7.17 -15.04 -8.86
CA SER A 23 -6.13 -14.02 -8.87
C SER A 23 -6.24 -13.07 -7.67
N ASP A 24 -5.09 -12.62 -7.19
CA ASP A 24 -5.03 -11.56 -6.18
C ASP A 24 -5.59 -10.24 -6.72
N ALA A 25 -5.41 -10.00 -8.02
CA ALA A 25 -5.95 -8.80 -8.67
C ALA A 25 -7.49 -8.71 -8.59
N ALA A 26 -8.21 -9.83 -8.76
CA ALA A 26 -9.68 -9.85 -8.62
C ALA A 26 -10.11 -9.60 -7.17
N ARG A 27 -9.45 -10.23 -6.19
CA ARG A 27 -9.65 -10.00 -4.77
C ARG A 27 -9.46 -8.54 -4.42
N ASP A 28 -8.34 -7.98 -4.81
CA ASP A 28 -7.90 -6.65 -4.43
C ASP A 28 -8.75 -5.56 -5.10
N ALA A 29 -9.21 -5.80 -6.34
CA ALA A 29 -10.17 -4.93 -7.00
C ALA A 29 -11.52 -4.88 -6.25
N LEU A 30 -12.01 -6.01 -5.72
CA LEU A 30 -13.22 -6.03 -4.90
C LEU A 30 -13.01 -5.33 -3.56
N LEU A 31 -11.88 -5.58 -2.89
CA LEU A 31 -11.51 -4.88 -1.65
C LEU A 31 -11.51 -3.37 -1.87
N ALA A 32 -10.94 -2.95 -2.97
CA ALA A 32 -10.89 -1.56 -3.39
C ALA A 32 -12.28 -0.95 -3.57
N ALA A 33 -13.11 -1.58 -4.38
CA ALA A 33 -14.48 -1.13 -4.65
C ALA A 33 -15.34 -1.08 -3.39
N ALA A 34 -15.16 -2.03 -2.49
CA ALA A 34 -15.85 -2.08 -1.20
C ALA A 34 -15.24 -1.18 -0.13
N HIS A 35 -14.20 -0.41 -0.44
CA HIS A 35 -13.48 0.41 0.52
C HIS A 35 -13.01 -0.38 1.75
N TYR A 36 -12.63 -1.64 1.59
CA TYR A 36 -12.22 -2.57 2.66
C TYR A 36 -13.27 -2.76 3.77
N ASP A 37 -14.53 -2.40 3.53
CA ASP A 37 -15.63 -2.65 4.48
C ASP A 37 -16.24 -4.04 4.22
N PRO A 38 -16.09 -5.02 5.14
CA PRO A 38 -16.61 -6.37 4.96
C PRO A 38 -18.14 -6.42 4.82
N LEU A 39 -18.86 -5.44 5.39
CA LEU A 39 -20.29 -5.31 5.20
C LEU A 39 -20.63 -4.89 3.76
N ILE A 40 -19.88 -3.94 3.20
CA ILE A 40 -20.07 -3.52 1.81
C ILE A 40 -19.76 -4.67 0.85
N ILE A 41 -18.69 -5.44 1.07
CA ILE A 41 -18.39 -6.65 0.27
C ILE A 41 -19.58 -7.60 0.27
N SER A 42 -20.13 -7.87 1.46
CA SER A 42 -21.28 -8.77 1.62
C SER A 42 -22.55 -8.23 0.92
N LEU A 43 -22.80 -6.92 1.01
CA LEU A 43 -23.92 -6.28 0.34
C LEU A 43 -23.75 -6.24 -1.18
N LEU A 44 -22.56 -5.98 -1.70
CA LEU A 44 -22.25 -6.07 -3.14
C LEU A 44 -22.48 -7.48 -3.68
N ALA A 45 -22.17 -8.52 -2.91
CA ALA A 45 -22.45 -9.90 -3.27
C ALA A 45 -23.96 -10.18 -3.40
N VAL A 46 -24.74 -9.67 -2.45
CA VAL A 46 -26.21 -9.80 -2.48
C VAL A 46 -26.81 -9.03 -3.67
N LEU A 47 -26.35 -7.79 -3.89
CA LEU A 47 -26.82 -6.95 -5.01
C LEU A 47 -26.48 -7.58 -6.37
N ALA A 48 -25.24 -8.02 -6.58
CA ALA A 48 -24.83 -8.65 -7.82
C ALA A 48 -25.63 -9.92 -8.14
N LYS A 49 -25.95 -10.72 -7.11
CA LYS A 49 -26.80 -11.90 -7.25
C LYS A 49 -28.25 -11.50 -7.61
N ALA A 50 -28.82 -10.55 -6.89
CA ALA A 50 -30.21 -10.11 -7.11
C ALA A 50 -30.37 -9.49 -8.49
N ASP A 51 -29.45 -8.64 -8.91
CA ASP A 51 -29.43 -8.01 -10.24
C ASP A 51 -29.34 -9.05 -11.36
N ALA A 52 -28.40 -9.99 -11.26
CA ALA A 52 -28.25 -11.04 -12.26
C ALA A 52 -29.48 -11.95 -12.34
N GLN A 53 -30.13 -12.26 -11.21
CA GLN A 53 -31.36 -13.07 -11.19
C GLN A 53 -32.57 -12.30 -11.75
N SER A 54 -32.65 -11.00 -11.57
CA SER A 54 -33.72 -10.16 -12.11
C SER A 54 -33.59 -9.93 -13.62
N THR A 55 -32.35 -9.94 -14.15
CA THR A 55 -32.08 -9.72 -15.56
C THR A 55 -32.45 -10.94 -16.42
N GLY A 56 -32.35 -12.16 -15.88
CA GLY A 56 -32.82 -13.36 -16.59
C GLY A 56 -32.03 -14.65 -16.21
N PRO A 57 -32.59 -15.81 -16.53
CA PRO A 57 -32.03 -17.10 -16.11
C PRO A 57 -30.67 -17.42 -16.74
N SER A 58 -30.31 -16.79 -17.86
CA SER A 58 -29.03 -16.98 -18.52
C SER A 58 -27.88 -16.13 -17.92
N VAL A 59 -28.20 -15.10 -17.12
CA VAL A 59 -27.21 -14.20 -16.53
C VAL A 59 -26.63 -14.77 -15.25
N TRP A 60 -27.45 -15.38 -14.43
CA TRP A 60 -27.00 -16.09 -13.22
C TRP A 60 -26.77 -17.57 -13.52
N THR A 61 -25.56 -17.93 -13.90
CA THR A 61 -25.17 -19.33 -14.10
C THR A 61 -24.42 -19.86 -12.87
N PRO A 62 -24.38 -21.20 -12.66
CA PRO A 62 -23.58 -21.80 -11.58
C PRO A 62 -22.10 -21.36 -11.61
N ARG A 63 -21.52 -21.21 -12.81
CA ARG A 63 -20.15 -20.74 -12.99
C ARG A 63 -19.96 -19.30 -12.50
N VAL A 64 -20.84 -18.39 -12.87
CA VAL A 64 -20.81 -16.98 -12.42
C VAL A 64 -20.97 -16.91 -10.91
N GLY A 65 -21.92 -17.67 -10.35
CA GLY A 65 -22.14 -17.71 -8.90
C GLY A 65 -20.95 -18.25 -8.12
N GLN A 66 -20.27 -19.27 -8.64
CA GLN A 66 -19.05 -19.81 -8.04
C GLN A 66 -17.88 -18.80 -8.10
N ALA A 67 -17.69 -18.14 -9.25
CA ALA A 67 -16.65 -17.12 -9.40
C ALA A 67 -16.85 -15.94 -8.42
N GLN A 68 -18.07 -15.41 -8.35
CA GLN A 68 -18.39 -14.33 -7.39
C GLN A 68 -18.17 -14.76 -5.95
N LYS A 69 -18.65 -15.96 -5.58
CA LYS A 69 -18.47 -16.50 -4.22
C LYS A 69 -16.99 -16.63 -3.85
N LEU A 70 -16.15 -17.06 -4.80
CA LEU A 70 -14.72 -17.23 -4.57
C LEU A 70 -14.03 -15.87 -4.38
N ILE A 71 -14.29 -14.89 -5.24
CA ILE A 71 -13.73 -13.53 -5.10
C ILE A 71 -14.15 -12.92 -3.75
N VAL A 72 -15.43 -13.02 -3.39
CA VAL A 72 -15.97 -12.52 -2.12
C VAL A 72 -15.32 -13.22 -0.91
N SER A 73 -15.22 -14.54 -0.93
CA SER A 73 -14.62 -15.29 0.20
C SER A 73 -13.15 -14.92 0.39
N ARG A 74 -12.39 -14.77 -0.69
CA ARG A 74 -10.99 -14.34 -0.63
C ARG A 74 -10.85 -12.90 -0.14
N ALA A 75 -11.73 -12.00 -0.56
CA ALA A 75 -11.75 -10.63 -0.08
C ALA A 75 -12.08 -10.54 1.43
N LEU A 76 -13.08 -11.28 1.90
CA LEU A 76 -13.42 -11.34 3.32
C LEU A 76 -12.33 -12.02 4.15
N GLU A 77 -11.67 -13.04 3.61
CA GLU A 77 -10.53 -13.69 4.25
C GLU A 77 -9.36 -12.72 4.44
N ALA A 78 -9.08 -11.92 3.41
CA ALA A 78 -8.04 -10.89 3.46
C ALA A 78 -8.31 -9.78 4.49
N LEU A 79 -9.57 -9.58 4.90
CA LEU A 79 -9.97 -8.63 5.94
C LEU A 79 -9.99 -9.22 7.35
N LYS A 80 -9.73 -10.52 7.53
CA LYS A 80 -9.63 -11.10 8.86
C LYS A 80 -8.46 -10.49 9.63
N PRO A 81 -8.59 -10.28 10.96
CA PRO A 81 -7.55 -9.64 11.77
C PRO A 81 -6.14 -10.25 11.65
N GLY A 82 -6.02 -11.48 11.18
CA GLY A 82 -4.74 -12.15 10.97
C GLY A 82 -3.99 -11.76 9.68
N VAL A 83 -4.66 -11.16 8.70
CA VAL A 83 -4.07 -10.78 7.40
C VAL A 83 -3.55 -9.35 7.41
N LEU A 84 -4.17 -8.47 8.20
CA LEU A 84 -3.66 -7.13 8.49
C LEU A 84 -2.72 -7.17 9.71
N GLN A 85 -1.75 -8.10 9.70
CA GLN A 85 -0.77 -8.24 10.78
C GLN A 85 0.41 -7.31 10.58
N ARG A 86 1.08 -7.02 11.72
CA ARG A 86 2.40 -6.41 11.72
C ARG A 86 3.29 -7.12 10.69
N PRO A 87 3.87 -6.42 9.71
CA PRO A 87 4.74 -7.06 8.74
C PRO A 87 6.00 -7.60 9.43
N ALA A 88 6.50 -8.74 8.97
CA ALA A 88 7.83 -9.16 9.31
C ALA A 88 8.84 -8.30 8.55
N VAL A 89 9.86 -7.81 9.22
CA VAL A 89 10.94 -7.02 8.64
C VAL A 89 12.27 -7.66 9.02
N HIS A 90 13.04 -8.06 8.02
CA HIS A 90 14.34 -8.72 8.20
C HIS A 90 15.47 -7.77 7.82
N VAL A 91 15.80 -6.83 8.70
CA VAL A 91 16.90 -5.90 8.48
C VAL A 91 18.18 -6.50 9.04
N PRO A 92 19.18 -6.79 8.20
CA PRO A 92 20.46 -7.39 8.63
C PRO A 92 21.38 -6.41 9.37
N LEU A 93 20.86 -5.19 9.65
CA LEU A 93 21.61 -4.14 10.32
C LEU A 93 21.45 -4.26 11.84
N SER A 94 22.56 -4.32 12.56
CA SER A 94 22.60 -4.26 14.01
C SER A 94 22.69 -2.83 14.56
N THR A 95 22.94 -1.86 13.70
CA THR A 95 23.10 -0.43 14.03
C THR A 95 22.34 0.43 13.04
N GLU A 96 22.17 1.71 13.36
CA GLU A 96 21.58 2.68 12.45
C GLU A 96 22.32 2.74 11.11
N GLY A 97 21.56 2.76 10.02
CA GLY A 97 22.13 2.82 8.68
C GLY A 97 21.22 2.28 7.58
N VAL A 98 21.83 2.06 6.44
CA VAL A 98 21.17 1.54 5.25
C VAL A 98 22.01 0.43 4.62
N ALA A 99 21.35 -0.58 4.09
CA ALA A 99 21.96 -1.63 3.26
C ALA A 99 21.15 -1.84 1.99
N LEU A 100 21.82 -2.22 0.92
CA LEU A 100 21.22 -2.54 -0.36
C LEU A 100 21.47 -4.02 -0.64
N THR A 101 20.43 -4.76 -0.97
CA THR A 101 20.52 -6.14 -1.43
C THR A 101 19.90 -6.21 -2.83
N VAL A 102 20.62 -6.82 -3.77
CA VAL A 102 20.13 -7.00 -5.14
C VAL A 102 19.94 -8.47 -5.40
N ASP A 103 18.71 -8.85 -5.71
CA ASP A 103 18.40 -10.17 -6.26
C ASP A 103 18.51 -10.08 -7.79
N TRP A 104 19.54 -10.73 -8.32
CA TRP A 104 19.83 -10.71 -9.75
C TRP A 104 18.94 -11.63 -10.58
N GLU A 105 18.35 -12.65 -9.95
CA GLU A 105 17.46 -13.60 -10.62
C GLU A 105 16.10 -12.93 -10.87
N ASP A 106 15.56 -12.28 -9.84
CA ASP A 106 14.26 -11.60 -9.92
C ASP A 106 14.35 -10.12 -10.32
N GLN A 107 15.56 -9.58 -10.48
CA GLN A 107 15.82 -8.15 -10.72
C GLN A 107 15.19 -7.24 -9.65
N GLU A 108 15.00 -7.75 -8.46
CA GLU A 108 14.44 -7.03 -7.33
C GLU A 108 15.57 -6.41 -6.51
N VAL A 109 15.40 -5.15 -6.15
CA VAL A 109 16.32 -4.43 -5.26
C VAL A 109 15.61 -4.20 -3.94
N THR A 110 16.21 -4.69 -2.86
CA THR A 110 15.73 -4.43 -1.50
C THR A 110 16.67 -3.45 -0.80
N VAL A 111 16.10 -2.35 -0.30
CA VAL A 111 16.80 -1.43 0.59
C VAL A 111 16.33 -1.70 2.01
N SER A 112 17.26 -2.10 2.88
CA SER A 112 17.03 -2.26 4.31
C SER A 112 17.50 -1.01 5.04
N TRP A 113 16.71 -0.54 5.99
CA TRP A 113 17.03 0.64 6.78
C TRP A 113 16.73 0.43 8.27
N CYS A 114 17.58 1.01 9.12
CA CYS A 114 17.42 1.02 10.57
C CYS A 114 17.75 2.43 11.08
N GLY A 115 16.91 3.00 11.95
CA GLY A 115 17.14 4.32 12.52
C GLY A 115 16.32 4.59 13.79
N SER A 116 16.72 5.60 14.54
CA SER A 116 16.15 5.94 15.84
C SER A 116 14.88 6.82 15.76
N SER A 117 14.59 7.40 14.60
CA SER A 117 13.45 8.28 14.47
C SER A 117 12.75 8.19 13.11
N LYS A 118 11.44 8.42 13.13
CA LYS A 118 10.63 8.53 11.90
C LYS A 118 11.14 9.65 10.97
N GLY A 119 11.68 10.74 11.53
CA GLY A 119 12.21 11.85 10.74
C GLY A 119 13.39 11.46 9.85
N GLU A 120 14.15 10.44 10.22
CA GLU A 120 15.27 9.94 9.40
C GLU A 120 14.79 9.15 8.17
N LEU A 121 13.58 8.58 8.20
CA LEU A 121 12.95 7.96 7.04
C LEU A 121 12.81 8.94 5.87
N LYS A 122 12.58 10.22 6.15
CA LYS A 122 12.52 11.26 5.10
C LYS A 122 13.75 11.24 4.19
N ARG A 123 14.94 11.03 4.76
CA ARG A 123 16.19 11.00 4.00
C ARG A 123 16.26 9.83 3.02
N ILE A 124 15.77 8.65 3.43
CA ILE A 124 15.67 7.50 2.52
C ILE A 124 14.71 7.80 1.38
N PHE A 125 13.54 8.35 1.68
CA PHE A 125 12.57 8.67 0.63
C PHE A 125 13.10 9.75 -0.31
N ALA A 126 13.77 10.78 0.20
CA ALA A 126 14.39 11.82 -0.60
C ALA A 126 15.47 11.24 -1.54
N LEU A 127 16.33 10.36 -1.03
CA LEU A 127 17.35 9.68 -1.82
C LEU A 127 16.74 8.78 -2.91
N LEU A 128 15.77 7.92 -2.55
CA LEU A 128 15.11 7.03 -3.52
C LEU A 128 14.39 7.81 -4.61
N SER A 129 13.72 8.90 -4.23
CA SER A 129 13.04 9.79 -5.17
C SER A 129 14.03 10.50 -6.11
N ALA A 130 15.14 11.00 -5.58
CA ALA A 130 16.19 11.65 -6.39
C ALA A 130 16.86 10.70 -7.39
N LEU A 131 16.90 9.39 -7.05
CA LEU A 131 17.39 8.35 -7.95
C LEU A 131 16.34 7.91 -8.99
N GLY A 132 15.10 8.40 -8.89
CA GLY A 132 14.00 7.95 -9.73
C GLY A 132 13.55 6.50 -9.44
N TRP A 133 13.81 6.02 -8.23
CA TRP A 133 13.47 4.65 -7.83
C TRP A 133 12.07 4.57 -7.23
N THR A 134 11.23 3.72 -7.81
CA THR A 134 9.86 3.51 -7.34
C THR A 134 9.83 2.42 -6.27
N ILE A 135 9.30 2.76 -5.10
CA ILE A 135 9.05 1.80 -4.02
C ILE A 135 7.76 1.05 -4.34
N VAL A 136 7.85 -0.21 -4.75
CA VAL A 136 6.66 -1.02 -5.09
C VAL A 136 6.01 -1.63 -3.85
N ARG A 137 6.80 -1.90 -2.81
CA ARG A 137 6.34 -2.38 -1.51
C ARG A 137 7.27 -1.85 -0.43
N ALA A 138 6.72 -1.51 0.73
CA ALA A 138 7.51 -1.19 1.91
C ALA A 138 6.87 -1.79 3.17
N ASN A 139 7.72 -2.27 4.06
CA ASN A 139 7.36 -2.67 5.41
C ASN A 139 8.18 -1.83 6.39
N ILE A 140 7.54 -1.15 7.30
CA ILE A 140 8.18 -0.32 8.33
C ILE A 140 7.62 -0.71 9.67
N VAL A 141 8.49 -0.97 10.64
CA VAL A 141 8.12 -1.42 11.97
C VAL A 141 8.87 -0.61 13.00
N LYS A 142 8.18 -0.18 14.05
CA LYS A 142 8.77 0.36 15.27
C LYS A 142 8.94 -0.78 16.26
N GLU A 143 10.16 -1.01 16.69
CA GLU A 143 10.50 -2.01 17.70
C GLU A 143 10.22 -1.49 19.11
N ASP A 144 10.24 -2.38 20.11
CA ASP A 144 9.93 -2.04 21.50
C ASP A 144 10.96 -1.10 22.12
N ASP A 145 12.19 -1.10 21.61
CA ASP A 145 13.27 -0.17 22.00
C ASP A 145 13.13 1.23 21.38
N GLY A 146 12.10 1.44 20.56
CA GLY A 146 11.85 2.68 19.83
C GLY A 146 12.51 2.79 18.47
N THR A 147 13.37 1.83 18.12
CA THR A 147 14.06 1.79 16.83
C THR A 147 13.07 1.48 15.69
N TYR A 148 13.23 2.17 14.57
CA TYR A 148 12.49 1.86 13.34
C TYR A 148 13.33 0.97 12.45
N LYS A 149 12.72 -0.06 11.90
CA LYS A 149 13.28 -0.93 10.86
C LYS A 149 12.38 -0.90 9.63
N ALA A 150 12.99 -0.81 8.45
CA ALA A 150 12.26 -0.77 7.20
C ALA A 150 12.92 -1.60 6.11
N GLU A 151 12.09 -2.20 5.27
CA GLU A 151 12.47 -2.85 4.02
C GLU A 151 11.68 -2.20 2.89
N PHE A 152 12.38 -1.73 1.87
CA PHE A 152 11.82 -1.13 0.67
C PHE A 152 12.16 -2.03 -0.52
N PHE A 153 11.14 -2.51 -1.19
CA PHE A 153 11.26 -3.28 -2.43
C PHE A 153 11.13 -2.31 -3.59
N ILE A 154 12.15 -2.25 -4.42
CA ILE A 154 12.36 -1.18 -5.39
C ILE A 154 12.21 -1.70 -6.81
N ARG A 155 11.48 -0.98 -7.64
CA ARG A 155 11.56 -1.10 -9.10
C ARG A 155 12.46 -0.02 -9.64
N THR A 156 13.49 -0.41 -10.36
CA THR A 156 14.38 0.55 -11.02
C THR A 156 14.06 0.65 -12.52
N VAL A 157 14.17 1.84 -13.06
CA VAL A 157 14.01 2.07 -14.50
C VAL A 157 15.33 1.78 -15.26
N GLN A 158 16.44 1.71 -14.55
CA GLN A 158 17.76 1.54 -15.13
C GLN A 158 18.29 0.13 -14.92
N GLN A 159 18.65 -0.53 -16.02
CA GLN A 159 19.31 -1.86 -16.05
C GLN A 159 20.75 -1.86 -15.47
N THR A 160 21.19 -0.77 -14.89
CA THR A 160 22.59 -0.50 -14.53
C THR A 160 22.96 -0.88 -13.09
N LEU A 161 22.09 -1.53 -12.32
CA LEU A 161 22.43 -2.01 -10.96
C LEU A 161 23.39 -3.23 -10.95
N LYS A 162 24.06 -3.53 -12.04
CA LYS A 162 24.97 -4.68 -12.16
C LYS A 162 26.33 -4.51 -11.50
N GLU A 163 26.59 -3.38 -10.83
CA GLU A 163 27.91 -3.08 -10.29
C GLU A 163 27.87 -2.86 -8.77
N ALA A 164 28.74 -3.56 -8.04
CA ALA A 164 28.97 -3.35 -6.61
C ALA A 164 29.31 -1.87 -6.27
N ALA A 165 29.82 -1.11 -7.25
CA ALA A 165 30.06 0.33 -7.13
C ALA A 165 28.78 1.15 -6.87
N GLN A 166 27.61 0.65 -7.26
CA GLN A 166 26.34 1.36 -7.06
C GLN A 166 25.82 1.23 -5.63
N GLU A 167 26.00 0.06 -5.02
CA GLU A 167 25.70 -0.13 -3.60
C GLU A 167 26.54 0.84 -2.76
N ILE A 168 27.82 0.91 -3.02
CA ILE A 168 28.74 1.83 -2.31
C ILE A 168 28.29 3.29 -2.51
N ARG A 169 27.95 3.70 -3.74
CA ARG A 169 27.47 5.05 -4.02
C ARG A 169 26.15 5.35 -3.31
N PHE A 170 25.23 4.41 -3.27
CA PHE A 170 23.97 4.56 -2.58
C PHE A 170 24.19 4.80 -1.08
N ILE A 171 25.00 3.96 -0.43
CA ILE A 171 25.34 4.07 0.99
C ILE A 171 26.08 5.41 1.26
N GLN A 172 27.02 5.79 0.40
CA GLN A 172 27.72 7.07 0.52
C GLN A 172 26.76 8.26 0.38
N SER A 173 25.83 8.22 -0.60
CA SER A 173 24.82 9.27 -0.78
C SER A 173 23.89 9.41 0.41
N TYR A 174 23.51 8.30 1.02
CA TYR A 174 22.74 8.33 2.27
C TYR A 174 23.53 8.95 3.42
N ASN A 175 24.78 8.52 3.62
CA ASN A 175 25.64 8.98 4.71
C ASN A 175 26.04 10.45 4.57
N SER A 176 26.25 10.93 3.34
CA SER A 176 26.63 12.33 3.04
C SER A 176 25.49 13.33 3.28
N ARG A 177 24.26 12.85 3.51
CA ARG A 177 23.04 13.67 3.67
C ARG A 177 22.80 14.61 2.47
N THR A 178 23.19 14.20 1.28
CA THR A 178 23.05 15.02 0.06
C THR A 178 21.60 15.28 -0.29
N TYR A 179 20.72 14.31 -0.02
CA TYR A 179 19.29 14.38 -0.31
C TYR A 179 18.50 14.42 1.00
N THR A 180 17.92 15.57 1.32
CA THR A 180 17.19 15.82 2.55
C THR A 180 15.76 16.27 2.33
N GLU A 181 15.46 16.76 1.12
CA GLU A 181 14.14 17.27 0.77
C GLU A 181 13.39 16.27 -0.12
N LEU A 182 12.13 16.07 0.18
CA LEU A 182 11.22 15.31 -0.68
C LEU A 182 10.88 16.15 -1.90
N PRO A 183 10.75 15.53 -3.09
CA PRO A 183 10.27 16.25 -4.26
C PRO A 183 8.82 16.69 -4.06
N ASP A 184 8.44 17.79 -4.68
CA ASP A 184 7.05 18.22 -4.75
C ASP A 184 6.21 17.17 -5.48
N ILE A 185 4.96 16.99 -5.04
CA ILE A 185 4.04 16.06 -5.68
C ILE A 185 3.37 16.77 -6.84
N GLU A 186 3.66 16.33 -8.06
CA GLU A 186 3.06 16.92 -9.26
C GLU A 186 1.65 16.36 -9.51
N GLY A 187 0.73 17.26 -9.84
CA GLY A 187 -0.63 16.94 -10.25
C GLY A 187 -1.61 16.71 -9.10
N GLU A 188 -2.88 16.60 -9.45
CA GLU A 188 -3.97 16.39 -8.49
C GLU A 188 -3.90 14.99 -7.89
N VAL A 189 -3.95 14.91 -6.56
CA VAL A 189 -3.89 13.66 -5.81
C VAL A 189 -5.22 13.42 -5.10
N THR A 190 -5.95 12.41 -5.54
CA THR A 190 -7.15 11.96 -4.84
C THR A 190 -6.78 10.99 -3.73
N THR A 191 -7.15 11.32 -2.51
CA THR A 191 -6.87 10.50 -1.32
C THR A 191 -8.15 10.02 -0.68
N ALA A 192 -8.20 8.73 -0.36
CA ALA A 192 -9.23 8.13 0.45
C ALA A 192 -8.60 7.40 1.64
N ALA A 193 -9.18 7.55 2.83
CA ALA A 193 -8.68 6.89 4.03
C ALA A 193 -9.84 6.31 4.85
N PHE A 194 -9.63 5.08 5.36
CA PHE A 194 -10.65 4.30 6.07
C PHE A 194 -10.04 3.64 7.29
N ASP A 195 -10.90 3.29 8.24
CA ASP A 195 -10.55 2.46 9.39
C ASP A 195 -11.02 1.02 9.17
N VAL A 196 -10.12 0.08 9.34
CA VAL A 196 -10.44 -1.34 9.31
C VAL A 196 -9.83 -2.01 10.55
N GLY A 197 -10.68 -2.26 11.56
CA GLY A 197 -10.26 -3.00 12.75
C GLY A 197 -9.09 -2.38 13.52
N GLY A 198 -9.00 -1.06 13.56
CA GLY A 198 -7.90 -0.36 14.23
C GLY A 198 -6.75 0.03 13.30
N ILE A 199 -6.78 -0.41 12.05
CA ILE A 199 -5.77 -0.08 11.05
C ILE A 199 -6.33 1.03 10.14
N LEU A 200 -5.56 2.09 9.97
CA LEU A 200 -5.87 3.13 9.00
C LEU A 200 -5.37 2.68 7.63
N VAL A 201 -6.29 2.55 6.68
CA VAL A 201 -6.00 2.22 5.28
C VAL A 201 -6.09 3.52 4.47
N ILE A 202 -5.01 3.90 3.83
CA ILE A 202 -4.92 5.09 2.98
C ILE A 202 -4.70 4.63 1.54
N ARG A 203 -5.46 5.22 0.63
CA ARG A 203 -5.35 4.97 -0.80
C ARG A 203 -5.20 6.29 -1.53
N THR A 204 -4.23 6.35 -2.39
CA THR A 204 -3.98 7.53 -3.22
C THR A 204 -3.34 7.12 -4.54
N VAL A 205 -3.26 8.04 -5.48
CA VAL A 205 -2.54 7.81 -6.74
C VAL A 205 -1.04 7.76 -6.43
N GLU A 206 -0.35 6.78 -7.03
CA GLU A 206 1.11 6.71 -6.92
C GLU A 206 1.78 7.91 -7.61
N ARG A 207 2.65 8.58 -6.88
CA ARG A 207 3.49 9.68 -7.34
C ARG A 207 4.85 9.60 -6.67
N ILE A 208 5.88 10.02 -7.37
CA ILE A 208 7.23 10.12 -6.79
C ILE A 208 7.15 11.04 -5.56
N GLY A 209 7.70 10.59 -4.44
CA GLY A 209 7.67 11.33 -3.17
C GLY A 209 6.40 11.17 -2.32
N ALA A 210 5.27 10.71 -2.89
CA ALA A 210 3.99 10.63 -2.18
C ALA A 210 4.06 9.82 -0.89
N LEU A 211 4.72 8.66 -0.89
CA LEU A 211 4.90 7.86 0.32
C LEU A 211 5.70 8.61 1.40
N GLY A 212 6.72 9.35 1.02
CA GLY A 212 7.52 10.15 1.93
C GLY A 212 6.70 11.25 2.60
N HIS A 213 5.95 12.02 1.83
CA HIS A 213 5.04 13.07 2.35
C HIS A 213 3.94 12.49 3.23
N LEU A 214 3.38 11.34 2.86
CA LEU A 214 2.40 10.64 3.67
C LEU A 214 2.98 10.27 5.03
N ILE A 215 4.16 9.65 5.07
CA ILE A 215 4.82 9.24 6.32
C ILE A 215 5.19 10.45 7.18
N GLU A 216 5.60 11.56 6.59
CA GLU A 216 5.87 12.80 7.31
C GLU A 216 4.60 13.35 7.99
N ALA A 217 3.46 13.28 7.31
CA ALA A 217 2.16 13.76 7.81
C ALA A 217 1.51 12.83 8.84
N LEU A 218 1.89 11.55 8.90
CA LEU A 218 1.38 10.61 9.88
C LEU A 218 1.92 10.93 11.28
N PRO A 219 1.13 10.72 12.35
CA PRO A 219 1.66 10.66 13.71
C PRO A 219 2.56 9.42 13.86
N ASP A 220 3.08 9.21 15.06
CA ASP A 220 3.81 7.98 15.38
C ASP A 220 2.96 6.75 15.13
N PHE A 221 3.60 5.71 14.59
CA PHE A 221 2.96 4.44 14.27
C PHE A 221 3.80 3.26 14.76
N VAL A 222 3.12 2.15 15.00
CA VAL A 222 3.76 0.88 15.40
C VAL A 222 4.28 0.14 14.19
N TRP A 223 3.49 0.13 13.10
CA TRP A 223 3.91 -0.42 11.83
C TRP A 223 3.16 0.23 10.66
N LEU A 224 3.79 0.17 9.51
CA LEU A 224 3.24 0.60 8.24
C LEU A 224 3.59 -0.43 7.16
N ARG A 225 2.63 -0.75 6.33
CA ARG A 225 2.81 -1.55 5.11
C ARG A 225 2.31 -0.76 3.91
N HIS A 226 3.14 -0.67 2.91
CA HIS A 226 2.83 -0.02 1.64
C HIS A 226 2.93 -1.02 0.51
N GLU A 227 2.05 -0.87 -0.48
CA GLU A 227 2.10 -1.60 -1.76
C GLU A 227 1.49 -0.78 -2.89
N ILE A 228 1.98 -0.99 -4.11
CA ILE A 228 1.43 -0.40 -5.32
C ILE A 228 0.59 -1.43 -6.05
N MET A 229 -0.62 -1.03 -6.42
CA MET A 229 -1.54 -1.82 -7.24
C MET A 229 -1.96 -1.01 -8.46
N GLY A 230 -1.36 -1.31 -9.62
CA GLY A 230 -1.52 -0.49 -10.82
C GLY A 230 -1.00 0.93 -10.61
N ALA A 231 -1.87 1.92 -10.69
CA ALA A 231 -1.55 3.33 -10.41
C ALA A 231 -1.92 3.76 -8.98
N THR A 232 -2.36 2.83 -8.12
CA THR A 232 -2.82 3.13 -6.77
C THR A 232 -1.79 2.72 -5.74
N MET A 233 -1.40 3.66 -4.89
CA MET A 233 -0.65 3.43 -3.67
C MET A 233 -1.63 3.07 -2.55
N ILE A 234 -1.37 1.97 -1.85
CA ILE A 234 -2.14 1.51 -0.69
C ILE A 234 -1.20 1.49 0.51
N VAL A 235 -1.60 2.17 1.57
CA VAL A 235 -0.84 2.19 2.83
C VAL A 235 -1.75 1.74 3.97
N ASN A 236 -1.33 0.67 4.64
CA ASN A 236 -1.93 0.19 5.87
C ASN A 236 -1.05 0.63 7.04
N VAL A 237 -1.60 1.34 8.01
CA VAL A 237 -0.84 1.83 9.15
C VAL A 237 -1.57 1.57 10.47
N PHE A 238 -0.84 1.03 11.43
CA PHE A 238 -1.26 0.89 12.82
C PHE A 238 -0.62 2.01 13.64
N LEU A 239 -1.44 2.99 14.02
CA LEU A 239 -0.98 4.18 14.73
C LEU A 239 -0.62 3.86 16.17
N ALA A 240 0.43 4.50 16.69
CA ALA A 240 0.75 4.50 18.10
C ALA A 240 -0.16 5.49 18.84
N GLY A 241 -0.92 4.99 19.82
CA GLY A 241 -1.78 5.83 20.66
C GLY A 241 -3.12 6.24 20.01
N GLN A 242 -3.82 7.17 20.68
CA GLN A 242 -5.17 7.59 20.32
C GLN A 242 -5.15 8.90 19.48
N ALA A 243 -4.54 8.86 18.31
CA ALA A 243 -4.66 10.01 17.41
C ALA A 243 -6.08 10.07 16.80
N SER A 244 -6.67 11.25 16.76
CA SER A 244 -7.95 11.45 16.06
C SER A 244 -7.79 11.10 14.59
N ARG A 245 -8.49 10.08 14.12
CA ARG A 245 -8.41 9.61 12.74
C ARG A 245 -8.81 10.68 11.73
N ALA A 246 -9.83 11.47 12.03
CA ALA A 246 -10.23 12.60 11.20
C ALA A 246 -9.09 13.61 11.02
N THR A 247 -8.35 13.89 12.10
CA THR A 247 -7.17 14.77 12.06
C THR A 247 -6.05 14.15 11.21
N VAL A 248 -5.79 12.85 11.38
CA VAL A 248 -4.75 12.14 10.60
C VAL A 248 -5.10 12.15 9.12
N VAL A 249 -6.34 11.81 8.77
CA VAL A 249 -6.82 11.84 7.39
C VAL A 249 -6.68 13.25 6.79
N GLY A 250 -7.10 14.28 7.53
CA GLY A 250 -6.97 15.67 7.10
C GLY A 250 -5.51 16.11 6.87
N ASN A 251 -4.59 15.67 7.72
CA ASN A 251 -3.16 15.99 7.57
C ASN A 251 -2.55 15.28 6.35
N VAL A 252 -2.85 13.99 6.18
CA VAL A 252 -2.38 13.21 5.03
C VAL A 252 -2.93 13.77 3.72
N THR A 253 -4.23 14.06 3.65
CA THR A 253 -4.84 14.66 2.45
C THR A 253 -4.18 16.00 2.10
N ARG A 254 -3.93 16.84 3.09
CA ARG A 254 -3.27 18.14 2.88
C ARG A 254 -1.81 17.97 2.44
N ALA A 255 -1.08 17.02 3.01
CA ALA A 255 0.30 16.76 2.64
C ALA A 255 0.45 16.25 1.20
N LEU A 256 -0.54 15.50 0.71
CA LEU A 256 -0.56 14.94 -0.64
C LEU A 256 -1.18 15.88 -1.69
N ALA A 257 -1.91 16.92 -1.25
CA ALA A 257 -2.55 17.92 -2.13
C ALA A 257 -1.74 19.23 -2.22
N ARG A 258 -0.47 19.23 -1.82
CA ARG A 258 0.38 20.42 -1.95
C ARG A 258 0.72 20.63 -3.43
N ASP A 259 0.30 21.79 -3.94
CA ASP A 259 0.73 22.38 -5.21
C ASP A 259 2.19 22.83 -5.10
#